data_e78330b04b40e292af325bf7b92a2990
#
_entry.id   e78330b04b40e292af325bf7b92a2990
#
_cell.length_a   1.000
_cell.length_b   1.000
_cell.length_c   1.000
_cell.angle_alpha   90.00
_cell.angle_beta   90.00
_cell.angle_gamma   90.00
#
_symmetry.space_group_name_H-M   'P 1'
#
loop_
_entity.id
_entity.type
_entity.pdbx_description
1 polymer ?
#
loop_
_entity_poly.entity_id
_entity_poly.type
_entity_poly.pdbx_seq_one_letter_code
_entity_poly.pdbx_strand_id
1 'polypeptide(L)'
;MMLDDFIKEFSKDKEKKKKVSDLGNIPHGSEALIISKISEYIKKDILFICENKKKYNQIKDVLNFLEIKNVYFFPEYDTNTYDRISPNKNITSERVKTLIELKFSKGNKIILTTAKASSQFIAEKQSSYYKNLNLETGGEYDLVEIKSFLVEHGYTNTSYVREVGEFAIRGGIIDFYPFNYSSPVRLDFFGNKLDLIKTFDANTQLSHDQNLDDINIYPCDEIILNNELVNNFRSNFNLEFGSESKNSKLYESVSSKITYPGIESWLPFFYNSKSTIIDYCNDPVIILDNSIFEIINDFEETLIAQYKTRIEFDSEKENTEKYYSLSPDQLFLGKEEYRNIVSNHKQLQFSSLKNPKGVNLNANNIQGFYSSDKLNKIDYQSLKNTINKNINDNNSVFLACSSEGSRLRLSKIFKNQNIDSYLFDKFSDLQNINKKGIGICVLNLSNGFFLEKTMFISEQDIFGEKFYRSRKVENKNFLKDLSSINPGDFIIHVDHGLGKFINLTNLKIENSYHECLMLEYRNNDRLYLPVENLEMLSKYNSDNENIILDKLGSNVW
;
A
#
# COMPACT_ATOMS: atom_id res chain seq x y z
N MET A 1 -26.88 -0.64 18.40
CA MET A 1 -26.12 -1.27 19.50
C MET A 1 -24.81 -0.55 19.65
N MET A 2 -24.29 -0.37 20.86
CA MET A 2 -22.92 0.13 21.07
C MET A 2 -21.94 -0.93 20.63
N LEU A 3 -20.81 -0.52 20.06
CA LEU A 3 -19.78 -1.45 19.55
C LEU A 3 -19.23 -2.34 20.66
N ASP A 4 -18.96 -1.76 21.83
CA ASP A 4 -18.44 -2.50 22.98
C ASP A 4 -19.36 -3.62 23.46
N ASP A 5 -20.69 -3.40 23.44
CA ASP A 5 -21.67 -4.41 23.85
C ASP A 5 -21.68 -5.58 22.84
N PHE A 6 -21.65 -5.24 21.53
CA PHE A 6 -21.56 -6.25 20.48
C PHE A 6 -20.28 -7.09 20.63
N ILE A 7 -19.12 -6.44 20.81
CA ILE A 7 -17.84 -7.14 20.89
C ILE A 7 -17.80 -8.07 22.11
N LYS A 8 -18.34 -7.63 23.27
CA LYS A 8 -18.43 -8.46 24.47
C LYS A 8 -19.31 -9.69 24.25
N GLU A 9 -20.44 -9.54 23.57
CA GLU A 9 -21.32 -10.64 23.22
C GLU A 9 -20.63 -11.59 22.22
N PHE A 10 -20.06 -11.04 21.14
CA PHE A 10 -19.33 -11.79 20.14
C PHE A 10 -18.12 -12.55 20.72
N SER A 11 -17.40 -11.97 21.69
CA SER A 11 -16.23 -12.60 22.32
C SER A 11 -16.59 -13.77 23.25
N LYS A 12 -17.76 -13.72 23.91
CA LYS A 12 -18.23 -14.77 24.85
C LYS A 12 -18.67 -16.06 24.17
N ASP A 13 -18.98 -16.01 22.88
CA ASP A 13 -19.49 -17.17 22.13
C ASP A 13 -18.33 -18.11 21.74
N LYS A 14 -17.81 -18.85 22.75
CA LYS A 14 -16.64 -19.75 22.63
C LYS A 14 -16.92 -21.04 21.86
N GLU A 15 -18.18 -21.45 21.71
CA GLU A 15 -18.51 -22.84 21.37
C GLU A 15 -18.86 -23.08 19.89
N LYS A 16 -19.03 -22.03 19.06
CA LYS A 16 -19.50 -22.23 17.67
C LYS A 16 -18.48 -21.72 16.66
N LYS A 17 -17.57 -22.58 16.25
CA LYS A 17 -16.64 -22.38 15.13
C LYS A 17 -17.31 -22.03 13.79
N LYS A 18 -18.62 -22.16 13.67
CA LYS A 18 -19.39 -22.02 12.41
C LYS A 18 -20.42 -20.90 12.43
N LYS A 19 -20.40 -19.99 13.41
CA LYS A 19 -21.40 -18.92 13.44
C LYS A 19 -20.90 -17.71 12.68
N VAL A 20 -21.61 -17.39 11.60
CA VAL A 20 -21.52 -16.10 10.92
C VAL A 20 -22.28 -15.07 11.77
N SER A 21 -21.63 -13.98 12.10
CA SER A 21 -22.27 -12.81 12.71
C SER A 21 -22.20 -11.65 11.75
N ASP A 22 -23.28 -10.91 11.60
CA ASP A 22 -23.38 -9.79 10.69
C ASP A 22 -23.39 -8.48 11.48
N LEU A 23 -22.54 -7.55 11.09
CA LEU A 23 -22.48 -6.21 11.63
C LEU A 23 -22.80 -5.20 10.53
N GLY A 24 -23.96 -4.59 10.62
CA GLY A 24 -24.47 -3.63 9.65
C GLY A 24 -24.24 -2.18 10.05
N ASN A 25 -24.52 -1.27 9.11
CA ASN A 25 -24.40 0.17 9.25
C ASN A 25 -22.98 0.63 9.59
N ILE A 26 -21.97 0.02 8.95
CA ILE A 26 -20.58 0.38 9.08
C ILE A 26 -20.24 1.48 8.07
N PRO A 27 -19.93 2.70 8.51
CA PRO A 27 -19.49 3.77 7.61
C PRO A 27 -18.16 3.42 6.96
N HIS A 28 -18.01 3.73 5.68
CA HIS A 28 -16.73 3.56 5.00
C HIS A 28 -15.62 4.38 5.68
N GLY A 29 -14.48 3.73 5.94
CA GLY A 29 -13.34 4.32 6.65
C GLY A 29 -13.34 4.07 8.16
N SER A 30 -14.45 3.63 8.77
CA SER A 30 -14.52 3.31 10.20
C SER A 30 -14.07 1.89 10.53
N GLU A 31 -13.88 1.02 9.54
CA GLU A 31 -13.57 -0.41 9.70
C GLU A 31 -12.30 -0.63 10.54
N ALA A 32 -11.26 0.20 10.33
CA ALA A 32 -10.02 0.11 11.08
C ALA A 32 -10.19 0.37 12.59
N LEU A 33 -11.04 1.35 12.96
CA LEU A 33 -11.38 1.61 14.37
C LEU A 33 -12.14 0.43 14.99
N ILE A 34 -13.05 -0.16 14.23
CA ILE A 34 -13.83 -1.32 14.68
C ILE A 34 -12.92 -2.52 14.89
N ILE A 35 -12.00 -2.80 13.94
CA ILE A 35 -11.02 -3.89 14.03
C ILE A 35 -10.09 -3.69 15.20
N SER A 36 -9.59 -2.46 15.41
CA SER A 36 -8.77 -2.11 16.56
C SER A 36 -9.46 -2.45 17.86
N LYS A 37 -10.72 -2.04 18.05
CA LYS A 37 -11.50 -2.38 19.23
C LYS A 37 -11.76 -3.88 19.35
N ILE A 38 -12.07 -4.57 18.27
CA ILE A 38 -12.24 -6.04 18.30
C ILE A 38 -10.97 -6.72 18.81
N SER A 39 -9.79 -6.25 18.37
CA SER A 39 -8.51 -6.84 18.76
C SER A 39 -8.17 -6.72 20.25
N GLU A 40 -8.71 -5.72 20.94
CA GLU A 40 -8.54 -5.54 22.37
C GLU A 40 -9.26 -6.64 23.20
N TYR A 41 -10.40 -7.12 22.69
CA TYR A 41 -11.26 -8.10 23.39
C TYR A 41 -11.04 -9.54 22.94
N ILE A 42 -10.67 -9.75 21.68
CA ILE A 42 -10.49 -11.08 21.09
C ILE A 42 -9.02 -11.48 21.16
N LYS A 43 -8.74 -12.54 21.94
CA LYS A 43 -7.39 -13.12 22.05
C LYS A 43 -7.13 -14.19 20.99
N LYS A 44 -7.35 -13.84 19.74
CA LYS A 44 -7.11 -14.67 18.54
C LYS A 44 -6.58 -13.78 17.42
N ASP A 45 -5.98 -14.41 16.42
CA ASP A 45 -5.62 -13.72 15.19
C ASP A 45 -6.90 -13.18 14.51
N ILE A 46 -6.81 -12.00 13.93
CA ILE A 46 -7.86 -11.39 13.12
C ILE A 46 -7.36 -11.32 11.69
N LEU A 47 -8.08 -11.97 10.78
CA LEU A 47 -7.82 -11.82 9.35
C LEU A 47 -8.93 -10.99 8.74
N PHE A 48 -8.61 -9.77 8.32
CA PHE A 48 -9.57 -8.92 7.61
C PHE A 48 -9.33 -8.99 6.10
N ILE A 49 -10.36 -9.41 5.38
CA ILE A 49 -10.34 -9.59 3.93
C ILE A 49 -11.17 -8.48 3.29
N CYS A 50 -10.49 -7.56 2.61
CA CYS A 50 -11.10 -6.43 1.89
C CYS A 50 -11.57 -6.85 0.50
N GLU A 51 -12.58 -6.18 0.02
CA GLU A 51 -13.12 -6.39 -1.33
C GLU A 51 -12.15 -6.02 -2.45
N ASN A 52 -11.32 -4.96 -2.27
CA ASN A 52 -10.42 -4.45 -3.30
C ASN A 52 -9.22 -3.69 -2.74
N LYS A 53 -8.24 -3.41 -3.61
CA LYS A 53 -7.00 -2.67 -3.29
C LYS A 53 -7.26 -1.27 -2.72
N LYS A 54 -8.31 -0.56 -3.21
CA LYS A 54 -8.64 0.79 -2.73
C LYS A 54 -9.02 0.76 -1.24
N LYS A 55 -9.94 -0.12 -0.87
CA LYS A 55 -10.38 -0.31 0.52
C LYS A 55 -9.24 -0.80 1.41
N TYR A 56 -8.44 -1.75 0.93
CA TYR A 56 -7.25 -2.24 1.60
C TYR A 56 -6.31 -1.08 1.99
N ASN A 57 -5.96 -0.21 1.02
CA ASN A 57 -5.08 0.92 1.27
C ASN A 57 -5.65 1.92 2.28
N GLN A 58 -6.95 2.21 2.18
CA GLN A 58 -7.62 3.11 3.13
C GLN A 58 -7.56 2.58 4.56
N ILE A 59 -7.87 1.31 4.76
CA ILE A 59 -7.81 0.68 6.08
C ILE A 59 -6.38 0.60 6.60
N LYS A 60 -5.40 0.27 5.72
CA LYS A 60 -3.97 0.29 6.04
C LYS A 60 -3.52 1.65 6.55
N ASP A 61 -3.89 2.72 5.86
CA ASP A 61 -3.54 4.09 6.24
C ASP A 61 -4.11 4.44 7.62
N VAL A 62 -5.37 4.07 7.90
CA VAL A 62 -6.00 4.31 9.21
C VAL A 62 -5.36 3.45 10.31
N LEU A 63 -5.07 2.16 10.07
CA LEU A 63 -4.40 1.30 11.06
C LEU A 63 -3.00 1.80 11.41
N ASN A 64 -2.24 2.29 10.42
CA ASN A 64 -0.94 2.91 10.64
C ASN A 64 -1.06 4.21 11.45
N PHE A 65 -2.04 5.05 11.12
CA PHE A 65 -2.30 6.29 11.84
C PHE A 65 -2.68 6.06 13.31
N LEU A 66 -3.43 4.99 13.58
CA LEU A 66 -3.81 4.57 14.93
C LEU A 66 -2.66 3.91 15.71
N GLU A 67 -1.51 3.66 15.08
CA GLU A 67 -0.33 3.02 15.66
C GLU A 67 -0.65 1.65 16.33
N ILE A 68 -1.56 0.89 15.74
CA ILE A 68 -1.95 -0.42 16.27
C ILE A 68 -0.77 -1.40 16.14
N LYS A 69 -0.44 -2.07 17.24
CA LYS A 69 0.64 -3.06 17.27
C LYS A 69 0.24 -4.40 16.62
N ASN A 70 1.21 -5.15 16.15
CA ASN A 70 1.02 -6.49 15.56
C ASN A 70 0.05 -6.50 14.37
N VAL A 71 0.12 -5.47 13.53
CA VAL A 71 -0.62 -5.37 12.28
C VAL A 71 0.29 -5.74 11.12
N TYR A 72 -0.20 -6.63 10.24
CA TYR A 72 0.53 -7.18 9.11
C TYR A 72 -0.27 -6.96 7.83
N PHE A 73 0.42 -6.59 6.76
CA PHE A 73 -0.18 -6.19 5.49
C PHE A 73 0.20 -7.15 4.38
N PHE A 74 -0.79 -7.82 3.80
CA PHE A 74 -0.59 -8.76 2.70
C PHE A 74 -1.37 -8.31 1.46
N PRO A 75 -0.78 -7.45 0.60
CA PRO A 75 -1.44 -6.87 -0.57
C PRO A 75 -1.60 -7.88 -1.71
N GLU A 76 -2.54 -7.61 -2.62
CA GLU A 76 -2.62 -8.27 -3.92
C GLU A 76 -1.55 -7.73 -4.89
N TYR A 77 -1.18 -8.52 -5.89
CA TYR A 77 -0.33 -8.05 -6.97
C TYR A 77 -1.02 -6.95 -7.77
N ASP A 78 -0.23 -6.04 -8.33
CA ASP A 78 -0.68 -4.96 -9.21
C ASP A 78 -0.63 -5.33 -10.69
N THR A 79 -0.29 -6.58 -10.99
CA THR A 79 -0.26 -7.17 -12.33
C THR A 79 -1.38 -8.20 -12.49
N ASN A 80 -1.79 -8.47 -13.73
CA ASN A 80 -2.70 -9.58 -14.01
C ASN A 80 -1.93 -10.90 -14.01
N THR A 81 -2.65 -11.96 -13.67
CA THR A 81 -2.16 -13.33 -13.82
C THR A 81 -1.84 -13.60 -15.28
N TYR A 82 -1.00 -14.30 -15.76
CA TYR A 82 -0.64 -14.58 -17.17
C TYR A 82 -0.04 -13.42 -17.98
N ASP A 83 0.18 -12.25 -17.37
CA ASP A 83 0.98 -11.20 -17.99
C ASP A 83 2.49 -11.51 -17.83
N ARG A 84 3.31 -11.08 -18.81
CA ARG A 84 4.78 -11.21 -18.73
C ARG A 84 5.39 -9.98 -18.02
N ILE A 85 4.80 -9.61 -16.91
CA ILE A 85 5.20 -8.45 -16.10
C ILE A 85 5.17 -8.86 -14.64
N SER A 86 6.29 -8.69 -13.94
CA SER A 86 6.36 -8.92 -12.50
C SER A 86 5.69 -7.79 -11.72
N PRO A 87 5.13 -8.07 -10.55
CA PRO A 87 4.59 -7.06 -9.65
C PRO A 87 5.66 -6.06 -9.20
N ASN A 88 5.21 -4.88 -8.76
CA ASN A 88 6.11 -3.89 -8.19
C ASN A 88 6.85 -4.44 -6.97
N LYS A 89 8.17 -4.20 -6.89
CA LYS A 89 9.05 -4.69 -5.82
C LYS A 89 8.59 -4.29 -4.41
N ASN A 90 7.93 -3.14 -4.25
CA ASN A 90 7.35 -2.77 -2.97
C ASN A 90 6.24 -3.74 -2.52
N ILE A 91 5.44 -4.26 -3.47
CA ILE A 91 4.36 -5.21 -3.18
C ILE A 91 4.93 -6.57 -2.82
N THR A 92 5.83 -7.12 -3.64
CA THR A 92 6.45 -8.43 -3.37
C THR A 92 7.24 -8.41 -2.07
N SER A 93 8.01 -7.35 -1.81
CA SER A 93 8.76 -7.18 -0.56
C SER A 93 7.87 -7.05 0.67
N GLU A 94 6.76 -6.31 0.60
CA GLU A 94 5.80 -6.18 1.70
C GLU A 94 5.16 -7.54 2.03
N ARG A 95 4.80 -8.32 1.01
CA ARG A 95 4.26 -9.67 1.17
C ARG A 95 5.27 -10.60 1.85
N VAL A 96 6.50 -10.66 1.34
CA VAL A 96 7.55 -11.52 1.91
C VAL A 96 7.87 -11.11 3.36
N LYS A 97 8.01 -9.82 3.63
CA LYS A 97 8.18 -9.33 5.00
C LYS A 97 7.06 -9.83 5.90
N THR A 98 5.81 -9.68 5.47
CA THR A 98 4.64 -10.12 6.22
C THR A 98 4.71 -11.63 6.51
N LEU A 99 5.06 -12.46 5.52
CA LEU A 99 5.18 -13.91 5.71
C LEU A 99 6.29 -14.28 6.70
N ILE A 100 7.45 -13.59 6.64
CA ILE A 100 8.55 -13.78 7.58
C ILE A 100 8.13 -13.37 9.00
N GLU A 101 7.55 -12.18 9.16
CA GLU A 101 7.14 -11.67 10.46
C GLU A 101 6.04 -12.52 11.10
N LEU A 102 5.05 -12.98 10.32
CA LEU A 102 4.00 -13.87 10.79
C LEU A 102 4.53 -15.21 11.29
N LYS A 103 5.61 -15.70 10.70
CA LYS A 103 6.27 -16.94 11.13
C LYS A 103 6.85 -16.84 12.55
N PHE A 104 7.45 -15.69 12.88
CA PHE A 104 8.15 -15.49 14.15
C PHE A 104 7.36 -14.68 15.18
N SER A 105 6.24 -14.07 14.78
CA SER A 105 5.45 -13.20 15.65
C SER A 105 4.81 -13.98 16.81
N LYS A 106 4.84 -13.36 17.99
CA LYS A 106 4.18 -13.86 19.21
C LYS A 106 2.92 -13.02 19.49
N GLY A 107 1.92 -13.66 20.08
CA GLY A 107 0.65 -13.00 20.45
C GLY A 107 -0.34 -12.94 19.29
N ASN A 108 -1.44 -12.23 19.53
CA ASN A 108 -2.51 -12.07 18.56
C ASN A 108 -2.12 -11.05 17.48
N LYS A 109 -2.55 -11.30 16.26
CA LYS A 109 -2.19 -10.52 15.08
C LYS A 109 -3.45 -9.99 14.40
N ILE A 110 -3.31 -8.85 13.75
CA ILE A 110 -4.27 -8.35 12.78
C ILE A 110 -3.60 -8.47 11.41
N ILE A 111 -4.17 -9.25 10.52
CA ILE A 111 -3.69 -9.41 9.15
C ILE A 111 -4.72 -8.76 8.23
N LEU A 112 -4.28 -7.80 7.42
CA LEU A 112 -5.08 -7.13 6.41
C LEU A 112 -4.71 -7.66 5.03
N THR A 113 -5.70 -8.10 4.26
CA THR A 113 -5.50 -8.61 2.89
C THR A 113 -6.71 -8.29 2.01
N THR A 114 -6.64 -8.65 0.72
CA THR A 114 -7.76 -8.56 -0.22
C THR A 114 -8.31 -9.94 -0.56
N ALA A 115 -9.51 -10.01 -1.14
CA ALA A 115 -10.12 -11.24 -1.62
C ALA A 115 -9.15 -12.03 -2.53
N LYS A 116 -8.58 -11.37 -3.54
CA LYS A 116 -7.65 -11.99 -4.49
C LYS A 116 -6.38 -12.51 -3.82
N ALA A 117 -5.74 -11.70 -2.96
CA ALA A 117 -4.52 -12.12 -2.28
C ALA A 117 -4.77 -13.27 -1.30
N SER A 118 -5.95 -13.31 -0.64
CA SER A 118 -6.30 -14.38 0.30
C SER A 118 -6.57 -15.73 -0.35
N SER A 119 -6.92 -15.75 -1.64
CA SER A 119 -7.12 -16.98 -2.41
C SER A 119 -5.87 -17.48 -3.11
N GLN A 120 -4.79 -16.69 -3.19
CA GLN A 120 -3.56 -17.03 -3.89
C GLN A 120 -2.72 -18.06 -3.14
N PHE A 121 -2.20 -19.05 -3.87
CA PHE A 121 -1.24 -20.00 -3.32
C PHE A 121 0.13 -19.34 -3.12
N ILE A 122 0.76 -19.63 -1.98
CA ILE A 122 2.04 -19.08 -1.53
C ILE A 122 2.87 -20.20 -0.89
N ALA A 123 4.12 -19.92 -0.55
CA ALA A 123 4.94 -20.84 0.23
C ALA A 123 4.30 -21.15 1.59
N GLU A 124 4.49 -22.37 2.09
CA GLU A 124 3.96 -22.75 3.40
C GLU A 124 4.69 -22.08 4.57
N LYS A 125 3.99 -21.92 5.70
CA LYS A 125 4.50 -21.23 6.89
C LYS A 125 5.78 -21.86 7.47
N GLN A 126 5.92 -23.18 7.38
CA GLN A 126 7.08 -23.92 7.84
C GLN A 126 8.30 -23.79 6.92
N SER A 127 8.12 -23.28 5.72
CA SER A 127 9.20 -23.08 4.75
C SER A 127 10.40 -22.37 5.38
N SER A 128 11.58 -22.92 5.18
CA SER A 128 12.85 -22.33 5.64
C SER A 128 13.43 -21.32 4.65
N TYR A 129 12.77 -21.12 3.50
CA TYR A 129 13.30 -20.33 2.40
C TYR A 129 13.28 -18.82 2.70
N TYR A 130 12.23 -18.34 3.36
CA TYR A 130 12.14 -16.93 3.71
C TYR A 130 12.95 -16.64 4.96
N LYS A 131 14.04 -15.90 4.79
CA LYS A 131 14.94 -15.43 5.85
C LYS A 131 15.20 -13.94 5.66
N ASN A 132 15.41 -13.26 6.75
CA ASN A 132 15.94 -11.91 6.78
C ASN A 132 17.40 -11.94 7.20
N LEU A 133 18.16 -10.93 6.82
CA LEU A 133 19.53 -10.71 7.26
C LEU A 133 19.56 -9.53 8.21
N ASN A 134 20.01 -9.76 9.44
CA ASN A 134 20.20 -8.70 10.45
C ASN A 134 21.67 -8.35 10.57
N LEU A 135 21.99 -7.06 10.42
CA LEU A 135 23.34 -6.54 10.54
C LEU A 135 23.37 -5.45 11.63
N GLU A 136 24.39 -5.49 12.48
CA GLU A 136 24.58 -4.55 13.59
C GLU A 136 25.93 -3.85 13.43
N THR A 137 25.99 -2.55 13.76
CA THR A 137 27.24 -1.77 13.75
C THR A 137 28.25 -2.40 14.72
N GLY A 138 29.48 -2.58 14.26
CA GLY A 138 30.55 -3.23 15.00
C GLY A 138 30.64 -4.75 14.83
N GLY A 139 29.63 -5.38 14.19
CA GLY A 139 29.65 -6.80 13.84
C GLY A 139 30.64 -7.15 12.72
N GLU A 140 31.05 -8.41 12.64
CA GLU A 140 31.90 -8.95 11.57
C GLU A 140 31.07 -9.77 10.60
N TYR A 141 31.15 -9.44 9.30
CA TYR A 141 30.36 -10.06 8.24
C TYR A 141 31.21 -10.27 6.99
N ASP A 142 30.95 -11.34 6.26
CA ASP A 142 31.54 -11.56 4.94
C ASP A 142 30.73 -10.81 3.86
N LEU A 143 31.40 -9.87 3.16
CA LEU A 143 30.79 -9.09 2.09
C LEU A 143 30.29 -9.98 0.93
N VAL A 144 30.93 -11.15 0.72
CA VAL A 144 30.52 -12.10 -0.31
C VAL A 144 29.19 -12.75 0.08
N GLU A 145 28.99 -13.09 1.36
CA GLU A 145 27.73 -13.63 1.87
C GLU A 145 26.59 -12.61 1.78
N ILE A 146 26.86 -11.34 2.14
CA ILE A 146 25.86 -10.25 2.00
C ILE A 146 25.48 -10.08 0.53
N LYS A 147 26.46 -10.05 -0.38
CA LYS A 147 26.20 -9.97 -1.82
C LYS A 147 25.36 -11.14 -2.32
N SER A 148 25.73 -12.35 -1.92
CA SER A 148 24.98 -13.57 -2.31
C SER A 148 23.53 -13.50 -1.80
N PHE A 149 23.34 -13.08 -0.54
CA PHE A 149 22.02 -12.85 0.03
C PHE A 149 21.22 -11.87 -0.80
N LEU A 150 21.75 -10.69 -1.12
CA LEU A 150 21.04 -9.66 -1.89
C LEU A 150 20.63 -10.18 -3.27
N VAL A 151 21.55 -10.84 -4.00
CA VAL A 151 21.25 -11.39 -5.34
C VAL A 151 20.19 -12.51 -5.28
N GLU A 152 20.34 -13.47 -4.37
CA GLU A 152 19.40 -14.58 -4.22
C GLU A 152 17.99 -14.13 -3.81
N HIS A 153 17.91 -13.00 -3.07
CA HIS A 153 16.66 -12.49 -2.52
C HIS A 153 16.06 -11.32 -3.32
N GLY A 154 16.42 -11.23 -4.60
CA GLY A 154 15.73 -10.38 -5.57
C GLY A 154 16.22 -8.93 -5.66
N TYR A 155 17.37 -8.61 -5.06
CA TYR A 155 18.01 -7.31 -5.28
C TYR A 155 18.79 -7.30 -6.60
N THR A 156 18.68 -6.21 -7.34
CA THR A 156 19.35 -6.01 -8.62
C THR A 156 20.63 -5.21 -8.44
N ASN A 157 21.76 -5.71 -8.97
CA ASN A 157 23.03 -4.99 -8.92
C ASN A 157 23.04 -3.85 -9.95
N THR A 158 23.29 -2.62 -9.48
CA THR A 158 23.33 -1.40 -10.29
C THR A 158 24.60 -0.59 -10.00
N SER A 159 24.89 0.41 -10.83
CA SER A 159 26.00 1.33 -10.57
C SER A 159 25.69 2.33 -9.46
N TYR A 160 24.43 2.76 -9.37
CA TYR A 160 23.91 3.70 -8.38
C TYR A 160 22.53 3.25 -7.92
N VAL A 161 22.32 3.26 -6.60
CA VAL A 161 21.07 2.83 -5.99
C VAL A 161 20.08 3.99 -5.97
N ARG A 162 18.97 3.84 -6.70
CA ARG A 162 17.89 4.86 -6.82
C ARG A 162 16.53 4.33 -6.43
N GLU A 163 16.26 3.05 -6.71
CA GLU A 163 14.95 2.43 -6.51
C GLU A 163 15.02 1.27 -5.51
N VAL A 164 13.87 0.97 -4.93
CA VAL A 164 13.75 -0.15 -3.99
C VAL A 164 14.09 -1.48 -4.68
N GLY A 165 14.91 -2.29 -4.01
CA GLY A 165 15.40 -3.56 -4.54
C GLY A 165 16.69 -3.44 -5.37
N GLU A 166 17.32 -2.27 -5.42
CA GLU A 166 18.64 -2.10 -6.02
C GLU A 166 19.76 -2.18 -4.97
N PHE A 167 20.93 -2.63 -5.40
CA PHE A 167 22.15 -2.55 -4.61
C PHE A 167 23.40 -2.25 -5.47
N ALA A 168 24.43 -1.69 -4.85
CA ALA A 168 25.74 -1.42 -5.47
C ALA A 168 26.86 -1.72 -4.47
N ILE A 169 27.97 -2.27 -4.95
CA ILE A 169 29.16 -2.55 -4.13
C ILE A 169 30.35 -1.80 -4.71
N ARG A 170 31.01 -1.01 -3.86
CA ARG A 170 32.17 -0.19 -4.23
C ARG A 170 33.24 -0.28 -3.13
N GLY A 171 34.23 -1.18 -3.32
CA GLY A 171 35.23 -1.46 -2.27
C GLY A 171 34.57 -2.01 -1.02
N GLY A 172 34.78 -1.36 0.13
CA GLY A 172 34.18 -1.70 1.42
C GLY A 172 32.77 -1.12 1.63
N ILE A 173 32.15 -0.50 0.62
CA ILE A 173 30.84 0.12 0.73
C ILE A 173 29.81 -0.72 0.01
N ILE A 174 28.72 -1.04 0.71
CA ILE A 174 27.51 -1.65 0.13
C ILE A 174 26.37 -0.67 0.28
N ASP A 175 25.87 -0.15 -0.83
CA ASP A 175 24.66 0.65 -0.93
C ASP A 175 23.51 -0.26 -1.35
N PHE A 176 22.33 -0.12 -0.74
CA PHE A 176 21.13 -0.85 -1.16
C PHE A 176 19.86 -0.14 -0.70
N TYR A 177 18.73 -0.38 -1.37
CA TYR A 177 17.45 0.24 -1.02
C TYR A 177 16.45 -0.81 -0.57
N PRO A 178 16.34 -1.07 0.76
CA PRO A 178 15.33 -1.98 1.27
C PRO A 178 13.96 -1.29 1.31
N PHE A 179 12.90 -2.04 1.01
CA PHE A 179 11.55 -1.47 0.89
C PHE A 179 10.98 -0.93 2.21
N ASN A 180 11.42 -1.46 3.35
CA ASN A 180 10.97 -1.04 4.68
C ASN A 180 11.62 0.25 5.21
N TYR A 181 12.46 0.89 4.41
CA TYR A 181 13.07 2.19 4.70
C TYR A 181 12.60 3.24 3.69
N SER A 182 12.47 4.48 4.16
CA SER A 182 12.08 5.61 3.29
C SER A 182 13.22 6.12 2.40
N SER A 183 14.46 5.70 2.69
CA SER A 183 15.68 6.09 1.98
C SER A 183 16.59 4.88 1.82
N PRO A 184 17.45 4.84 0.79
CA PRO A 184 18.45 3.79 0.66
C PRO A 184 19.47 3.84 1.81
N VAL A 185 20.13 2.72 2.04
CA VAL A 185 21.05 2.50 3.15
C VAL A 185 22.44 2.20 2.61
N ARG A 186 23.45 2.76 3.29
CA ARG A 186 24.87 2.56 3.06
C ARG A 186 25.50 1.85 4.24
N LEU A 187 26.12 0.73 3.97
CA LEU A 187 26.98 -0.01 4.90
C LEU A 187 28.43 0.33 4.58
N ASP A 188 29.19 0.76 5.58
CA ASP A 188 30.61 1.08 5.45
C ASP A 188 31.44 0.06 6.24
N PHE A 189 32.30 -0.69 5.54
CA PHE A 189 33.09 -1.78 6.08
C PHE A 189 34.58 -1.43 6.11
N PHE A 190 35.22 -1.71 7.23
CA PHE A 190 36.65 -1.80 7.32
C PHE A 190 37.08 -3.27 7.39
N GLY A 191 37.53 -3.83 6.25
CA GLY A 191 37.69 -5.28 6.10
C GLY A 191 36.32 -5.97 6.20
N ASN A 192 36.16 -6.89 7.15
CA ASN A 192 34.91 -7.59 7.43
C ASN A 192 34.06 -6.95 8.55
N LYS A 193 34.59 -5.89 9.19
CA LYS A 193 33.90 -5.21 10.28
C LYS A 193 33.00 -4.12 9.71
N LEU A 194 31.73 -4.14 10.09
CA LEU A 194 30.75 -3.11 9.75
C LEU A 194 30.93 -1.91 10.70
N ASP A 195 31.53 -0.84 10.20
CA ASP A 195 31.82 0.34 11.00
C ASP A 195 30.63 1.29 11.12
N LEU A 196 29.87 1.52 10.02
CA LEU A 196 28.78 2.46 10.00
C LEU A 196 27.62 1.96 9.15
N ILE A 197 26.39 2.27 9.62
CA ILE A 197 25.14 2.13 8.86
C ILE A 197 24.52 3.52 8.75
N LYS A 198 24.28 4.01 7.53
CA LYS A 198 23.65 5.31 7.28
C LYS A 198 22.59 5.21 6.22
N THR A 199 21.57 6.07 6.31
CA THR A 199 20.69 6.33 5.16
C THR A 199 21.33 7.41 4.27
N PHE A 200 20.95 7.45 2.99
CA PHE A 200 21.39 8.46 2.05
C PHE A 200 20.29 8.89 1.09
N ASP A 201 20.46 10.02 0.45
CA ASP A 201 19.52 10.52 -0.55
C ASP A 201 19.73 9.81 -1.91
N ALA A 202 18.67 9.22 -2.46
CA ALA A 202 18.76 8.44 -3.70
C ALA A 202 19.16 9.26 -4.93
N ASN A 203 18.89 10.57 -4.95
CA ASN A 203 19.17 11.44 -6.09
C ASN A 203 20.60 12.01 -6.01
N THR A 204 20.97 12.54 -4.85
CA THR A 204 22.29 13.17 -4.64
C THR A 204 23.37 12.18 -4.23
N GLN A 205 23.01 10.97 -3.80
CA GLN A 205 23.91 9.93 -3.27
C GLN A 205 24.69 10.36 -2.00
N LEU A 206 24.28 11.47 -1.36
CA LEU A 206 24.90 11.99 -0.13
C LEU A 206 24.28 11.31 1.10
N SER A 207 25.12 10.87 2.02
CA SER A 207 24.67 10.25 3.27
C SER A 207 24.04 11.29 4.20
N HIS A 208 22.99 10.88 4.93
CA HIS A 208 22.42 11.67 6.00
C HIS A 208 23.31 11.61 7.25
N ASP A 209 23.16 12.60 8.14
CA ASP A 209 23.98 12.68 9.36
C ASP A 209 23.63 11.62 10.41
N GLN A 210 22.40 11.08 10.34
CA GLN A 210 21.93 10.10 11.33
C GLN A 210 22.48 8.70 11.04
N ASN A 211 23.13 8.09 12.04
CA ASN A 211 23.55 6.70 12.00
C ASN A 211 22.42 5.78 12.49
N LEU A 212 22.44 4.56 11.98
CA LEU A 212 21.62 3.46 12.47
C LEU A 212 22.50 2.48 13.25
N ASP A 213 21.99 1.90 14.33
CA ASP A 213 22.71 0.91 15.12
C ASP A 213 22.63 -0.48 14.48
N ASP A 214 21.49 -0.81 13.87
CA ASP A 214 21.23 -2.06 13.18
C ASP A 214 20.35 -1.88 11.94
N ILE A 215 20.33 -2.90 11.10
CA ILE A 215 19.43 -2.99 9.95
C ILE A 215 18.94 -4.41 9.71
N ASN A 216 17.65 -4.53 9.43
CA ASN A 216 17.03 -5.79 9.05
C ASN A 216 16.67 -5.77 7.56
N ILE A 217 17.33 -6.64 6.79
CA ILE A 217 17.18 -6.74 5.34
C ILE A 217 16.25 -7.89 5.02
N TYR A 218 15.13 -7.58 4.37
CA TYR A 218 14.16 -8.58 3.89
C TYR A 218 14.36 -8.86 2.40
N PRO A 219 13.99 -10.07 1.92
CA PRO A 219 13.92 -10.35 0.49
C PRO A 219 13.01 -9.36 -0.25
N CYS A 220 13.35 -9.04 -1.48
CA CYS A 220 12.51 -8.22 -2.36
C CYS A 220 11.53 -9.03 -3.21
N ASP A 221 11.77 -10.33 -3.39
CA ASP A 221 10.94 -11.23 -4.18
C ASP A 221 10.40 -12.40 -3.35
N GLU A 222 9.23 -12.88 -3.73
CA GLU A 222 8.65 -14.10 -3.15
C GLU A 222 9.33 -15.37 -3.69
N ILE A 223 9.96 -15.29 -4.84
CA ILE A 223 10.68 -16.42 -5.46
C ILE A 223 12.18 -16.25 -5.25
N ILE A 224 12.76 -17.18 -4.52
CA ILE A 224 14.19 -17.22 -4.24
C ILE A 224 14.86 -18.21 -5.20
N LEU A 225 15.80 -17.72 -6.03
CA LEU A 225 16.47 -18.53 -7.04
C LEU A 225 17.70 -19.28 -6.49
N ASN A 226 17.51 -20.04 -5.40
CA ASN A 226 18.53 -20.95 -4.88
C ASN A 226 18.50 -22.31 -5.58
N ASN A 227 19.49 -23.18 -5.32
CA ASN A 227 19.61 -24.48 -5.98
C ASN A 227 18.40 -25.38 -5.74
N GLU A 228 17.85 -25.39 -4.54
CA GLU A 228 16.73 -26.24 -4.15
C GLU A 228 15.45 -25.84 -4.88
N LEU A 229 15.07 -24.55 -4.81
CA LEU A 229 13.86 -24.06 -5.44
C LEU A 229 13.92 -24.10 -6.97
N VAL A 230 15.09 -23.84 -7.56
CA VAL A 230 15.30 -24.03 -9.00
C VAL A 230 15.12 -25.49 -9.40
N ASN A 231 15.60 -26.46 -8.60
CA ASN A 231 15.39 -27.87 -8.87
C ASN A 231 13.91 -28.27 -8.72
N ASN A 232 13.20 -27.76 -7.73
CA ASN A 232 11.75 -27.96 -7.59
C ASN A 232 11.02 -27.45 -8.83
N PHE A 233 11.29 -26.22 -9.24
CA PHE A 233 10.70 -25.66 -10.46
C PHE A 233 10.97 -26.53 -11.69
N ARG A 234 12.23 -26.94 -11.91
CA ARG A 234 12.60 -27.76 -13.07
C ARG A 234 11.85 -29.09 -13.07
N SER A 235 11.70 -29.72 -11.92
CA SER A 235 10.99 -30.98 -11.77
C SER A 235 9.50 -30.82 -12.07
N ASN A 236 8.85 -29.84 -11.45
CA ASN A 236 7.41 -29.58 -11.62
C ASN A 236 7.09 -29.12 -13.04
N PHE A 237 7.93 -28.24 -13.61
CA PHE A 237 7.77 -27.75 -14.97
C PHE A 237 7.85 -28.88 -16.01
N ASN A 238 8.80 -29.81 -15.83
CA ASN A 238 8.92 -30.99 -16.71
C ASN A 238 7.76 -31.97 -16.54
N LEU A 239 7.26 -32.15 -15.32
CA LEU A 239 6.09 -33.02 -15.06
C LEU A 239 4.83 -32.47 -15.72
N GLU A 240 4.61 -31.16 -15.66
CA GLU A 240 3.41 -30.54 -16.19
C GLU A 240 3.44 -30.38 -17.72
N PHE A 241 4.57 -29.90 -18.26
CA PHE A 241 4.66 -29.51 -19.68
C PHE A 241 5.49 -30.43 -20.57
N GLY A 242 6.12 -31.48 -19.99
CA GLY A 242 6.96 -32.43 -20.73
C GLY A 242 8.36 -31.90 -21.05
N SER A 243 9.18 -32.75 -21.65
CA SER A 243 10.61 -32.47 -21.86
C SER A 243 10.91 -31.44 -22.95
N GLU A 244 9.99 -31.19 -23.89
CA GLU A 244 10.15 -30.19 -24.95
C GLU A 244 10.10 -28.77 -24.40
N SER A 245 9.46 -28.57 -23.26
CA SER A 245 9.35 -27.25 -22.59
C SER A 245 10.68 -26.71 -22.06
N LYS A 246 11.72 -27.54 -21.96
CA LYS A 246 13.07 -27.17 -21.52
C LYS A 246 13.74 -26.10 -22.39
N ASN A 247 13.31 -25.99 -23.65
CA ASN A 247 13.83 -25.02 -24.61
C ASN A 247 13.15 -23.63 -24.46
N SER A 248 12.27 -23.45 -23.47
CA SER A 248 11.63 -22.17 -23.21
C SER A 248 12.58 -21.22 -22.48
N LYS A 249 12.52 -19.93 -22.81
CA LYS A 249 13.33 -18.90 -22.12
C LYS A 249 13.06 -18.84 -20.62
N LEU A 250 11.82 -19.10 -20.20
CA LEU A 250 11.48 -19.21 -18.79
C LEU A 250 12.31 -20.30 -18.11
N TYR A 251 12.30 -21.53 -18.67
CA TYR A 251 13.03 -22.65 -18.09
C TYR A 251 14.56 -22.40 -18.09
N GLU A 252 15.10 -21.83 -19.18
CA GLU A 252 16.52 -21.50 -19.29
C GLU A 252 16.91 -20.41 -18.28
N SER A 253 16.12 -19.33 -18.17
CA SER A 253 16.38 -18.22 -17.24
C SER A 253 16.38 -18.71 -15.80
N VAL A 254 15.33 -19.42 -15.38
CA VAL A 254 15.22 -19.95 -14.02
C VAL A 254 16.34 -20.96 -13.73
N SER A 255 16.68 -21.83 -14.69
CA SER A 255 17.77 -22.80 -14.55
C SER A 255 19.14 -22.12 -14.40
N SER A 256 19.31 -20.96 -14.96
CA SER A 256 20.50 -20.10 -14.85
C SER A 256 20.44 -19.13 -13.67
N LYS A 257 19.43 -19.21 -12.81
CA LYS A 257 19.16 -18.29 -11.69
C LYS A 257 18.98 -16.85 -12.12
N ILE A 258 18.42 -16.63 -13.31
CA ILE A 258 18.09 -15.32 -13.84
C ILE A 258 16.58 -15.09 -13.66
N THR A 259 16.19 -13.94 -13.12
CA THR A 259 14.80 -13.55 -12.97
C THR A 259 14.12 -13.42 -14.34
N TYR A 260 12.92 -13.99 -14.46
CA TYR A 260 12.11 -13.93 -15.67
C TYR A 260 10.88 -13.03 -15.41
N PRO A 261 10.53 -12.09 -16.31
CA PRO A 261 9.38 -11.22 -16.11
C PRO A 261 8.07 -12.00 -15.97
N GLY A 262 7.31 -11.75 -14.90
CA GLY A 262 6.07 -12.46 -14.58
C GLY A 262 6.27 -13.85 -13.98
N ILE A 263 7.47 -14.15 -13.46
CA ILE A 263 7.82 -15.46 -12.87
C ILE A 263 6.87 -15.87 -11.74
N GLU A 264 6.20 -14.93 -11.11
CA GLU A 264 5.25 -15.13 -10.01
C GLU A 264 4.05 -16.01 -10.42
N SER A 265 3.74 -16.08 -11.71
CA SER A 265 2.71 -16.97 -12.26
C SER A 265 3.09 -18.46 -12.16
N TRP A 266 4.33 -18.78 -11.78
CA TRP A 266 4.79 -20.16 -11.54
C TRP A 266 5.24 -20.41 -10.10
N LEU A 267 4.90 -19.51 -9.17
CA LEU A 267 5.28 -19.62 -7.76
C LEU A 267 5.00 -20.99 -7.14
N PRO A 268 3.86 -21.68 -7.39
CA PRO A 268 3.60 -23.02 -6.84
C PRO A 268 4.63 -24.08 -7.25
N PHE A 269 5.30 -23.92 -8.39
CA PHE A 269 6.32 -24.87 -8.84
C PHE A 269 7.62 -24.79 -8.03
N PHE A 270 7.87 -23.66 -7.39
CA PHE A 270 9.04 -23.48 -6.54
C PHE A 270 8.85 -24.09 -5.16
N TYR A 271 7.66 -23.96 -4.58
CA TYR A 271 7.43 -24.28 -3.17
C TYR A 271 6.71 -25.59 -2.91
N ASN A 272 6.19 -26.27 -3.93
CA ASN A 272 5.42 -27.52 -3.82
C ASN A 272 4.25 -27.42 -2.81
N SER A 273 3.69 -26.22 -2.62
CA SER A 273 2.71 -25.92 -1.59
C SER A 273 1.47 -25.27 -2.18
N LYS A 274 0.32 -25.62 -1.60
CA LYS A 274 -0.97 -24.96 -1.82
C LYS A 274 -1.45 -24.22 -0.56
N SER A 275 -0.54 -23.65 0.20
CA SER A 275 -0.87 -22.80 1.36
C SER A 275 -1.32 -21.41 0.92
N THR A 276 -2.14 -20.76 1.74
CA THR A 276 -2.60 -19.40 1.57
C THR A 276 -2.24 -18.54 2.79
N ILE A 277 -2.53 -17.25 2.77
CA ILE A 277 -2.32 -16.39 3.94
C ILE A 277 -3.20 -16.82 5.14
N ILE A 278 -4.30 -17.52 4.89
CA ILE A 278 -5.18 -18.06 5.95
C ILE A 278 -4.41 -19.07 6.81
N ASP A 279 -3.55 -19.88 6.20
CA ASP A 279 -2.75 -20.93 6.86
C ASP A 279 -1.64 -20.34 7.76
N TYR A 280 -1.28 -19.07 7.55
CA TYR A 280 -0.34 -18.35 8.42
C TYR A 280 -0.96 -17.87 9.73
N CYS A 281 -2.29 -17.85 9.82
CA CYS A 281 -3.03 -17.46 11.00
C CYS A 281 -3.23 -18.65 11.96
N ASN A 282 -3.34 -18.33 13.24
CA ASN A 282 -3.63 -19.32 14.29
C ASN A 282 -5.11 -19.24 14.69
N ASP A 283 -5.95 -20.12 14.14
CA ASP A 283 -7.42 -20.17 14.39
C ASP A 283 -8.05 -18.77 14.37
N PRO A 284 -7.99 -18.06 13.22
CA PRO A 284 -8.37 -16.65 13.16
C PRO A 284 -9.87 -16.43 13.28
N VAL A 285 -10.24 -15.24 13.74
CA VAL A 285 -11.53 -14.65 13.42
C VAL A 285 -11.40 -13.99 12.05
N ILE A 286 -12.17 -14.47 11.07
CA ILE A 286 -12.15 -13.91 9.71
C ILE A 286 -13.22 -12.83 9.62
N ILE A 287 -12.80 -11.60 9.35
CA ILE A 287 -13.68 -10.46 9.09
C ILE A 287 -13.75 -10.26 7.59
N LEU A 288 -14.95 -10.18 7.03
CA LEU A 288 -15.21 -10.13 5.60
C LEU A 288 -16.16 -8.98 5.26
N ASP A 289 -15.97 -8.35 4.12
CA ASP A 289 -17.04 -7.60 3.48
C ASP A 289 -18.11 -8.55 2.89
N ASN A 290 -19.36 -8.13 2.83
CA ASN A 290 -20.46 -8.97 2.36
C ASN A 290 -20.28 -9.51 0.93
N SER A 291 -19.57 -8.76 0.09
CA SER A 291 -19.36 -9.05 -1.33
C SER A 291 -18.21 -10.05 -1.60
N ILE A 292 -17.45 -10.47 -0.58
CA ILE A 292 -16.22 -11.26 -0.78
C ILE A 292 -16.43 -12.53 -1.60
N PHE A 293 -17.50 -13.29 -1.31
CA PHE A 293 -17.76 -14.54 -2.04
C PHE A 293 -18.18 -14.31 -3.50
N GLU A 294 -18.86 -13.20 -3.79
CA GLU A 294 -19.18 -12.78 -5.17
C GLU A 294 -17.91 -12.37 -5.91
N ILE A 295 -17.04 -11.58 -5.26
CA ILE A 295 -15.76 -11.14 -5.83
C ILE A 295 -14.86 -12.34 -6.16
N ILE A 296 -14.81 -13.36 -5.30
CA ILE A 296 -14.02 -14.58 -5.56
C ILE A 296 -14.61 -15.35 -6.76
N ASN A 297 -15.94 -15.42 -6.89
CA ASN A 297 -16.58 -16.04 -8.04
C ASN A 297 -16.24 -15.31 -9.35
N ASP A 298 -16.40 -14.00 -9.38
CA ASP A 298 -16.09 -13.16 -10.55
C ASP A 298 -14.60 -13.21 -10.91
N PHE A 299 -13.75 -13.29 -9.90
CA PHE A 299 -12.31 -13.43 -10.08
C PHE A 299 -11.95 -14.78 -10.70
N GLU A 300 -12.53 -15.89 -10.23
CA GLU A 300 -12.33 -17.23 -10.82
C GLU A 300 -12.78 -17.26 -12.29
N GLU A 301 -13.95 -16.71 -12.61
CA GLU A 301 -14.45 -16.59 -13.99
C GLU A 301 -13.50 -15.78 -14.88
N THR A 302 -12.99 -14.67 -14.35
CA THR A 302 -12.00 -13.83 -15.04
C THR A 302 -10.70 -14.59 -15.31
N LEU A 303 -10.18 -15.33 -14.32
CA LEU A 303 -8.97 -16.14 -14.46
C LEU A 303 -9.14 -17.23 -15.52
N ILE A 304 -10.28 -17.92 -15.52
CA ILE A 304 -10.59 -18.96 -16.53
C ILE A 304 -10.63 -18.34 -17.92
N ALA A 305 -11.24 -17.16 -18.08
CA ALA A 305 -11.29 -16.47 -19.37
C ALA A 305 -9.88 -16.06 -19.84
N GLN A 306 -9.07 -15.46 -18.96
CA GLN A 306 -7.69 -15.07 -19.26
C GLN A 306 -6.81 -16.28 -19.63
N TYR A 307 -6.96 -17.38 -18.90
CA TYR A 307 -6.25 -18.63 -19.19
C TYR A 307 -6.59 -19.17 -20.59
N LYS A 308 -7.87 -19.24 -20.95
CA LYS A 308 -8.32 -19.68 -22.28
C LYS A 308 -7.77 -18.79 -23.39
N THR A 309 -7.92 -17.48 -23.24
CA THR A 309 -7.39 -16.49 -24.20
C THR A 309 -5.89 -16.65 -24.38
N ARG A 310 -5.14 -16.93 -23.30
CA ARG A 310 -3.70 -17.14 -23.37
C ARG A 310 -3.32 -18.38 -24.13
N ILE A 311 -4.01 -19.52 -23.90
CA ILE A 311 -3.80 -20.77 -24.63
C ILE A 311 -4.12 -20.60 -26.11
N GLU A 312 -5.25 -19.97 -26.45
CA GLU A 312 -5.65 -19.70 -27.83
C GLU A 312 -4.58 -18.86 -28.55
N PHE A 313 -4.12 -17.78 -27.94
CA PHE A 313 -3.08 -16.92 -28.48
C PHE A 313 -1.77 -17.67 -28.74
N ASP A 314 -1.37 -18.57 -27.85
CA ASP A 314 -0.15 -19.35 -27.99
C ASP A 314 -0.28 -20.46 -29.06
N SER A 315 -1.50 -20.94 -29.35
CA SER A 315 -1.78 -21.94 -30.39
C SER A 315 -1.78 -21.36 -31.81
N GLU A 316 -2.09 -20.07 -31.98
CA GLU A 316 -2.18 -19.41 -33.29
C GLU A 316 -0.83 -18.90 -33.82
N LYS A 317 0.21 -18.86 -33.00
CA LYS A 317 1.52 -18.31 -33.35
C LYS A 317 2.60 -19.38 -33.48
N GLU A 318 2.87 -19.81 -34.71
CA GLU A 318 3.94 -20.81 -35.00
C GLU A 318 5.38 -20.32 -34.72
N ASN A 319 5.63 -19.00 -34.62
CA ASN A 319 6.98 -18.41 -34.53
C ASN A 319 7.24 -17.57 -33.28
N THR A 320 6.38 -17.58 -32.27
CA THR A 320 6.60 -16.88 -31.00
C THR A 320 6.92 -17.85 -29.88
N GLU A 321 7.69 -17.38 -28.91
CA GLU A 321 7.97 -18.14 -27.70
C GLU A 321 6.67 -18.52 -26.99
N LYS A 322 6.45 -19.84 -26.82
CA LYS A 322 5.28 -20.39 -26.14
C LYS A 322 5.29 -20.01 -24.67
N TYR A 323 4.15 -19.56 -24.17
CA TYR A 323 3.93 -19.28 -22.76
C TYR A 323 3.27 -20.50 -22.07
N TYR A 324 3.99 -21.14 -21.18
CA TYR A 324 3.52 -22.33 -20.48
C TYR A 324 2.66 -21.95 -19.28
N SER A 325 1.37 -21.70 -19.49
CA SER A 325 0.42 -21.23 -18.46
C SER A 325 0.04 -22.34 -17.50
N LEU A 326 0.05 -22.05 -16.19
CA LEU A 326 -0.59 -22.89 -15.19
C LEU A 326 -2.11 -22.69 -15.20
N SER A 327 -2.87 -23.75 -14.93
CA SER A 327 -4.33 -23.62 -14.79
C SER A 327 -4.70 -22.79 -13.55
N PRO A 328 -5.86 -22.12 -13.54
CA PRO A 328 -6.28 -21.30 -12.40
C PRO A 328 -6.28 -22.01 -11.04
N ASP A 329 -6.66 -23.28 -11.00
CA ASP A 329 -6.68 -24.12 -9.79
C ASP A 329 -5.30 -24.52 -9.26
N GLN A 330 -4.25 -24.30 -10.06
CA GLN A 330 -2.86 -24.43 -9.60
C GLN A 330 -2.33 -23.13 -8.96
N LEU A 331 -2.98 -22.00 -9.18
CA LEU A 331 -2.53 -20.68 -8.72
C LEU A 331 -3.35 -20.12 -7.56
N PHE A 332 -4.66 -20.42 -7.55
CA PHE A 332 -5.61 -19.87 -6.60
C PHE A 332 -6.59 -20.91 -6.11
N LEU A 333 -7.11 -20.71 -4.91
CA LEU A 333 -8.25 -21.48 -4.40
C LEU A 333 -9.48 -21.23 -5.29
N GLY A 334 -10.13 -22.29 -5.76
CA GLY A 334 -11.44 -22.19 -6.40
C GLY A 334 -12.53 -21.73 -5.42
N LYS A 335 -13.61 -21.16 -5.92
CA LYS A 335 -14.68 -20.56 -5.11
C LYS A 335 -15.27 -21.47 -4.03
N GLU A 336 -15.47 -22.75 -4.33
CA GLU A 336 -16.04 -23.69 -3.38
C GLU A 336 -15.03 -24.06 -2.28
N GLU A 337 -13.77 -24.28 -2.64
CA GLU A 337 -12.70 -24.55 -1.70
C GLU A 337 -12.44 -23.34 -0.78
N TYR A 338 -12.40 -22.14 -1.36
CA TYR A 338 -12.27 -20.89 -0.60
C TYR A 338 -13.41 -20.73 0.42
N ARG A 339 -14.67 -20.94 -0.02
CA ARG A 339 -15.84 -20.88 0.85
C ARG A 339 -15.76 -21.89 1.98
N ASN A 340 -15.33 -23.12 1.69
CA ASN A 340 -15.18 -24.17 2.68
C ASN A 340 -14.09 -23.81 3.73
N ILE A 341 -12.92 -23.33 3.29
CA ILE A 341 -11.84 -22.94 4.19
C ILE A 341 -12.31 -21.81 5.11
N VAL A 342 -12.88 -20.73 4.55
CA VAL A 342 -13.35 -19.59 5.32
C VAL A 342 -14.45 -20.00 6.31
N SER A 343 -15.38 -20.89 5.91
CA SER A 343 -16.49 -21.33 6.76
C SER A 343 -16.08 -22.20 7.94
N ASN A 344 -14.86 -22.74 7.94
CA ASN A 344 -14.30 -23.49 9.07
C ASN A 344 -13.85 -22.58 10.23
N HIS A 345 -13.79 -21.26 10.01
CA HIS A 345 -13.40 -20.28 11.01
C HIS A 345 -14.62 -19.47 11.51
N LYS A 346 -14.47 -18.82 12.66
CA LYS A 346 -15.45 -17.86 13.15
C LYS A 346 -15.45 -16.63 12.26
N GLN A 347 -16.62 -16.23 11.78
CA GLN A 347 -16.76 -15.15 10.80
C GLN A 347 -17.52 -13.96 11.38
N LEU A 348 -17.10 -12.77 10.94
CA LEU A 348 -17.81 -11.52 11.16
C LEU A 348 -17.94 -10.81 9.80
N GLN A 349 -19.17 -10.66 9.33
CA GLN A 349 -19.45 -9.97 8.05
C GLN A 349 -19.74 -8.49 8.30
N PHE A 350 -19.04 -7.63 7.59
CA PHE A 350 -19.22 -6.19 7.61
C PHE A 350 -20.13 -5.75 6.46
N SER A 351 -21.09 -4.87 6.78
CA SER A 351 -21.98 -4.26 5.79
C SER A 351 -22.10 -2.77 6.01
N SER A 352 -21.96 -1.98 4.94
CA SER A 352 -22.27 -0.55 4.97
C SER A 352 -23.76 -0.27 5.07
N LEU A 353 -24.60 -1.22 4.66
CA LEU A 353 -26.04 -1.14 4.76
C LEU A 353 -26.54 -1.64 6.12
N LYS A 354 -27.70 -1.12 6.53
CA LYS A 354 -28.38 -1.65 7.71
C LYS A 354 -28.85 -3.08 7.44
N ASN A 355 -28.49 -3.98 8.35
CA ASN A 355 -28.97 -5.36 8.30
C ASN A 355 -30.30 -5.47 9.06
N PRO A 356 -31.43 -5.82 8.40
CA PRO A 356 -32.74 -5.94 9.07
C PRO A 356 -32.78 -7.05 10.12
N LYS A 357 -31.93 -8.08 9.98
CA LYS A 357 -31.92 -9.28 10.84
C LYS A 357 -30.68 -9.36 11.72
N GLY A 358 -29.70 -8.48 11.53
CA GLY A 358 -28.42 -8.47 12.23
C GLY A 358 -28.28 -7.31 13.20
N VAL A 359 -27.09 -7.21 13.78
CA VAL A 359 -26.71 -6.10 14.67
C VAL A 359 -26.30 -4.91 13.80
N ASN A 360 -26.81 -3.73 14.12
CA ASN A 360 -26.42 -2.49 13.44
C ASN A 360 -25.71 -1.55 14.41
N LEU A 361 -24.59 -0.99 13.98
CA LEU A 361 -23.87 0.00 14.77
C LEU A 361 -24.65 1.33 14.81
N ASN A 362 -24.51 2.03 15.94
CA ASN A 362 -24.94 3.41 16.06
C ASN A 362 -23.84 4.32 15.47
N ALA A 363 -23.77 4.33 14.15
CA ALA A 363 -22.78 5.07 13.38
C ALA A 363 -23.48 5.79 12.22
N ASN A 364 -22.90 6.90 11.76
CA ASN A 364 -23.45 7.68 10.67
C ASN A 364 -22.34 8.15 9.73
N ASN A 365 -22.64 8.19 8.43
CA ASN A 365 -21.83 8.93 7.48
C ASN A 365 -22.02 10.43 7.68
N ILE A 366 -20.97 11.22 7.45
CA ILE A 366 -21.06 12.67 7.49
C ILE A 366 -21.77 13.16 6.23
N GLN A 367 -22.71 14.08 6.42
CA GLN A 367 -23.29 14.79 5.29
C GLN A 367 -22.34 15.89 4.85
N GLY A 368 -22.15 16.04 3.53
CA GLY A 368 -21.23 17.03 2.97
C GLY A 368 -21.63 18.47 3.35
N PHE A 369 -20.61 19.30 3.55
CA PHE A 369 -20.73 20.73 3.90
C PHE A 369 -20.62 21.64 2.66
N TYR A 370 -21.13 21.19 1.53
CA TYR A 370 -21.12 21.92 0.27
C TYR A 370 -22.52 21.98 -0.35
N SER A 371 -22.80 23.08 -1.04
CA SER A 371 -24.05 23.24 -1.78
C SER A 371 -23.98 22.47 -3.10
N SER A 372 -25.02 21.71 -3.42
CA SER A 372 -25.17 21.01 -4.71
C SER A 372 -25.43 21.95 -5.89
N ASP A 373 -25.65 23.24 -5.64
CA ASP A 373 -25.85 24.26 -6.66
C ASP A 373 -24.56 24.55 -7.44
N LYS A 374 -24.69 25.06 -8.67
CA LYS A 374 -23.66 25.20 -9.71
C LYS A 374 -22.32 25.86 -9.27
N LEU A 375 -22.19 26.35 -8.05
CA LEU A 375 -21.01 27.06 -7.52
C LEU A 375 -20.24 26.28 -6.45
N ASN A 376 -20.66 25.09 -6.03
CA ASN A 376 -20.01 24.27 -4.99
C ASN A 376 -19.49 25.12 -3.80
N LYS A 377 -20.31 26.04 -3.29
CA LYS A 377 -19.92 26.88 -2.16
C LYS A 377 -19.90 26.04 -0.88
N ILE A 378 -18.79 26.18 -0.14
CA ILE A 378 -18.64 25.54 1.16
C ILE A 378 -19.52 26.25 2.17
N ASP A 379 -20.32 25.50 2.92
CA ASP A 379 -21.10 26.03 4.04
C ASP A 379 -20.27 25.98 5.34
N TYR A 380 -19.37 26.95 5.49
CA TYR A 380 -18.54 27.06 6.69
C TYR A 380 -19.34 27.25 7.98
N GLN A 381 -20.56 27.84 7.89
CA GLN A 381 -21.39 28.04 9.07
C GLN A 381 -21.96 26.69 9.57
N SER A 382 -22.46 25.85 8.68
CA SER A 382 -22.91 24.51 9.01
C SER A 382 -21.78 23.65 9.56
N LEU A 383 -20.59 23.71 8.91
CA LEU A 383 -19.39 23.02 9.35
C LEU A 383 -19.00 23.43 10.77
N LYS A 384 -18.91 24.74 11.04
CA LYS A 384 -18.57 25.28 12.37
C LYS A 384 -19.59 24.88 13.44
N ASN A 385 -20.89 24.95 13.12
CA ASN A 385 -21.95 24.53 14.05
C ASN A 385 -21.85 23.06 14.38
N THR A 386 -21.57 22.20 13.39
CA THR A 386 -21.42 20.76 13.56
C THR A 386 -20.20 20.43 14.42
N ILE A 387 -19.05 21.07 14.17
CA ILE A 387 -17.83 20.92 14.96
C ILE A 387 -18.10 21.32 16.42
N ASN A 388 -18.64 22.53 16.65
CA ASN A 388 -18.88 23.04 18.00
C ASN A 388 -19.89 22.19 18.77
N LYS A 389 -20.96 21.72 18.12
CA LYS A 389 -21.94 20.83 18.73
C LYS A 389 -21.25 19.55 19.22
N ASN A 390 -20.47 18.90 18.36
CA ASN A 390 -19.81 17.64 18.73
C ASN A 390 -18.78 17.84 19.86
N ILE A 391 -18.00 18.91 19.83
CA ILE A 391 -17.05 19.23 20.89
C ILE A 391 -17.78 19.49 22.22
N ASN A 392 -18.91 20.20 22.21
CA ASN A 392 -19.72 20.45 23.40
C ASN A 392 -20.35 19.16 23.97
N ASP A 393 -20.65 18.19 23.10
CA ASP A 393 -21.15 16.86 23.45
C ASP A 393 -20.01 15.91 23.92
N ASN A 394 -18.80 16.42 24.14
CA ASN A 394 -17.58 15.68 24.51
C ASN A 394 -17.17 14.62 23.48
N ASN A 395 -17.45 14.85 22.21
CA ASN A 395 -16.94 14.05 21.12
C ASN A 395 -15.60 14.61 20.61
N SER A 396 -14.72 13.71 20.18
CA SER A 396 -13.49 14.07 19.46
C SER A 396 -13.81 14.33 18.00
N VAL A 397 -13.35 15.46 17.45
CA VAL A 397 -13.59 15.83 16.05
C VAL A 397 -12.26 15.99 15.33
N PHE A 398 -12.10 15.26 14.20
CA PHE A 398 -10.90 15.25 13.39
C PHE A 398 -11.21 15.60 11.94
N LEU A 399 -10.28 16.32 11.31
CA LEU A 399 -10.26 16.56 9.88
C LEU A 399 -9.13 15.73 9.27
N ALA A 400 -9.51 14.84 8.38
CA ALA A 400 -8.61 13.98 7.64
C ALA A 400 -8.27 14.64 6.29
N CYS A 401 -7.00 14.99 6.09
CA CYS A 401 -6.47 15.62 4.89
C CYS A 401 -5.67 14.59 4.06
N SER A 402 -5.74 14.72 2.75
CA SER A 402 -5.05 13.80 1.82
C SER A 402 -3.53 14.01 1.76
N SER A 403 -3.07 15.22 2.10
CA SER A 403 -1.66 15.60 2.04
C SER A 403 -1.31 16.65 3.09
N GLU A 404 0.00 16.85 3.30
CA GLU A 404 0.53 17.88 4.18
C GLU A 404 0.15 19.30 3.68
N GLY A 405 0.24 19.50 2.36
CA GLY A 405 -0.19 20.77 1.74
C GLY A 405 -1.66 21.10 2.03
N SER A 406 -2.54 20.12 1.88
CA SER A 406 -3.96 20.26 2.23
C SER A 406 -4.16 20.53 3.72
N ARG A 407 -3.44 19.85 4.60
CA ARG A 407 -3.47 20.05 6.06
C ARG A 407 -3.16 21.49 6.42
N LEU A 408 -2.07 22.02 5.89
CA LEU A 408 -1.64 23.41 6.14
C LEU A 408 -2.62 24.43 5.56
N ARG A 409 -3.13 24.19 4.34
CA ARG A 409 -4.14 25.05 3.71
C ARG A 409 -5.43 25.11 4.53
N LEU A 410 -5.96 23.95 4.93
CA LEU A 410 -7.21 23.90 5.70
C LEU A 410 -7.04 24.49 7.09
N SER A 411 -5.90 24.33 7.74
CA SER A 411 -5.59 25.00 9.01
C SER A 411 -5.65 26.53 8.87
N LYS A 412 -5.08 27.12 7.79
CA LYS A 412 -5.18 28.56 7.50
C LYS A 412 -6.63 29.00 7.25
N ILE A 413 -7.38 28.21 6.45
CA ILE A 413 -8.80 28.50 6.18
C ILE A 413 -9.62 28.48 7.47
N PHE A 414 -9.44 27.49 8.33
CA PHE A 414 -10.18 27.36 9.59
C PHE A 414 -9.88 28.53 10.53
N LYS A 415 -8.61 28.96 10.61
CA LYS A 415 -8.23 30.16 11.36
C LYS A 415 -8.95 31.41 10.85
N ASN A 416 -9.06 31.58 9.53
CA ASN A 416 -9.77 32.73 8.92
C ASN A 416 -11.29 32.67 9.16
N GLN A 417 -11.85 31.46 9.35
CA GLN A 417 -13.28 31.26 9.66
C GLN A 417 -13.57 31.23 11.17
N ASN A 418 -12.58 31.54 12.02
CA ASN A 418 -12.67 31.46 13.48
C ASN A 418 -13.13 30.06 13.96
N ILE A 419 -12.57 29.02 13.37
CA ILE A 419 -12.71 27.62 13.80
C ILE A 419 -11.42 27.24 14.52
N ASP A 420 -11.52 26.91 15.81
CA ASP A 420 -10.37 26.50 16.60
C ASP A 420 -9.86 25.14 16.10
N SER A 421 -8.58 25.10 15.73
CA SER A 421 -7.96 23.90 15.20
C SER A 421 -6.53 23.72 15.68
N TYR A 422 -6.06 22.47 15.70
CA TYR A 422 -4.68 22.11 16.02
C TYR A 422 -4.19 21.00 15.10
N LEU A 423 -2.88 21.01 14.79
CA LEU A 423 -2.24 20.00 13.95
C LEU A 423 -1.69 18.88 14.83
N PHE A 424 -1.76 17.64 14.33
CA PHE A 424 -1.15 16.49 14.95
C PHE A 424 -0.79 15.45 13.88
N ASP A 425 0.25 14.66 14.14
CA ASP A 425 0.77 13.70 13.17
C ASP A 425 0.34 12.27 13.45
N LYS A 426 0.21 11.91 14.74
CA LYS A 426 -0.10 10.56 15.19
C LYS A 426 -1.24 10.57 16.19
N PHE A 427 -1.99 9.47 16.23
CA PHE A 427 -3.12 9.34 17.15
C PHE A 427 -2.69 9.37 18.63
N SER A 428 -1.49 8.86 18.93
CA SER A 428 -0.89 8.92 20.28
C SER A 428 -0.65 10.36 20.77
N ASP A 429 -0.44 11.32 19.88
CA ASP A 429 -0.23 12.73 20.24
C ASP A 429 -1.46 13.32 20.97
N LEU A 430 -2.64 12.78 20.68
CA LEU A 430 -3.91 13.24 21.26
C LEU A 430 -3.99 13.07 22.78
N GLN A 431 -3.30 12.09 23.36
CA GLN A 431 -3.28 11.85 24.80
C GLN A 431 -2.66 13.03 25.57
N ASN A 432 -1.80 13.82 24.92
CA ASN A 432 -1.09 14.95 25.49
C ASN A 432 -1.72 16.30 25.15
N ILE A 433 -2.79 16.33 24.34
CA ILE A 433 -3.37 17.57 23.82
C ILE A 433 -4.66 17.90 24.57
N ASN A 434 -4.55 18.78 25.54
CA ASN A 434 -5.71 19.36 26.27
C ASN A 434 -6.30 20.54 25.49
N LYS A 435 -6.55 20.39 24.17
CA LYS A 435 -7.01 21.48 23.32
C LYS A 435 -8.48 21.32 22.96
N LYS A 436 -9.23 22.42 23.09
CA LYS A 436 -10.58 22.54 22.52
C LYS A 436 -10.44 22.91 21.04
N GLY A 437 -11.12 22.18 20.15
CA GLY A 437 -11.11 22.44 18.72
C GLY A 437 -11.05 21.17 17.89
N ILE A 438 -11.00 21.33 16.57
CA ILE A 438 -10.87 20.23 15.62
C ILE A 438 -9.39 19.87 15.44
N GLY A 439 -9.05 18.59 15.55
CA GLY A 439 -7.72 18.07 15.21
C GLY A 439 -7.58 17.90 13.70
N ILE A 440 -6.48 18.38 13.10
CA ILE A 440 -6.23 18.24 11.66
C ILE A 440 -5.01 17.33 11.47
N CYS A 441 -5.19 16.25 10.70
CA CYS A 441 -4.15 15.24 10.44
C CYS A 441 -4.07 14.91 8.95
N VAL A 442 -2.96 14.29 8.56
CA VAL A 442 -2.82 13.67 7.23
C VAL A 442 -3.34 12.25 7.30
N LEU A 443 -4.50 12.02 6.73
CA LEU A 443 -5.15 10.72 6.65
C LEU A 443 -6.07 10.68 5.42
N ASN A 444 -5.81 9.77 4.49
CA ASN A 444 -6.58 9.70 3.24
C ASN A 444 -7.91 8.96 3.45
N LEU A 445 -8.95 9.71 3.82
CA LEU A 445 -10.32 9.21 3.94
C LEU A 445 -11.18 9.74 2.78
N SER A 446 -11.88 8.84 2.08
CA SER A 446 -12.83 9.25 1.02
C SER A 446 -14.07 9.93 1.61
N ASN A 447 -14.62 9.40 2.69
CA ASN A 447 -15.82 9.91 3.35
C ASN A 447 -15.59 10.00 4.86
N GLY A 448 -16.11 11.05 5.46
CA GLY A 448 -16.13 11.19 6.91
C GLY A 448 -17.22 10.33 7.56
N PHE A 449 -17.03 10.05 8.82
CA PHE A 449 -17.95 9.24 9.61
C PHE A 449 -18.01 9.67 11.07
N PHE A 450 -19.09 9.31 11.72
CA PHE A 450 -19.27 9.38 13.16
C PHE A 450 -19.46 7.97 13.71
N LEU A 451 -18.59 7.59 14.62
CA LEU A 451 -18.65 6.30 15.33
C LEU A 451 -18.43 6.54 16.83
N GLU A 452 -19.44 6.19 17.63
CA GLU A 452 -19.49 6.39 19.08
C GLU A 452 -19.24 7.84 19.51
N LYS A 453 -18.01 8.19 19.92
CA LYS A 453 -17.60 9.54 20.36
C LYS A 453 -16.56 10.17 19.44
N THR A 454 -16.33 9.58 18.28
CA THR A 454 -15.30 10.04 17.36
C THR A 454 -15.93 10.42 16.02
N MET A 455 -15.66 11.62 15.58
CA MET A 455 -16.06 12.18 14.29
C MET A 455 -14.84 12.42 13.44
N PHE A 456 -14.78 11.79 12.27
CA PHE A 456 -13.83 12.14 11.22
C PHE A 456 -14.56 12.85 10.09
N ILE A 457 -14.10 14.01 9.71
CA ILE A 457 -14.54 14.77 8.53
C ILE A 457 -13.45 14.60 7.47
N SER A 458 -13.80 14.24 6.25
CA SER A 458 -12.86 14.17 5.13
C SER A 458 -12.83 15.47 4.34
N GLU A 459 -11.78 15.69 3.55
CA GLU A 459 -11.75 16.81 2.59
C GLU A 459 -12.91 16.74 1.61
N GLN A 460 -13.31 15.54 1.19
CA GLN A 460 -14.44 15.37 0.27
C GLN A 460 -15.77 15.83 0.86
N ASP A 461 -15.96 15.70 2.18
CA ASP A 461 -17.16 16.23 2.86
C ASP A 461 -17.20 17.75 2.84
N ILE A 462 -16.05 18.41 2.76
CA ILE A 462 -15.96 19.89 2.72
C ILE A 462 -16.08 20.41 1.30
N PHE A 463 -15.34 19.84 0.35
CA PHE A 463 -15.20 20.37 -1.00
C PHE A 463 -16.08 19.70 -2.06
N GLY A 464 -16.65 18.50 -1.76
CA GLY A 464 -17.41 17.68 -2.70
C GLY A 464 -16.53 16.83 -3.63
N GLU A 465 -17.12 15.81 -4.23
CA GLU A 465 -16.42 14.80 -5.06
C GLU A 465 -15.72 15.37 -6.30
N LYS A 466 -16.24 16.44 -6.88
CA LYS A 466 -15.69 17.04 -8.11
C LYS A 466 -14.31 17.66 -7.93
N PHE A 467 -13.96 18.07 -6.72
CA PHE A 467 -12.65 18.60 -6.38
C PHE A 467 -11.66 17.50 -5.96
N TYR A 468 -12.18 16.32 -5.65
CA TYR A 468 -11.41 15.21 -5.11
C TYR A 468 -11.27 14.09 -6.15
N ARG A 469 -10.64 14.38 -7.29
CA ARG A 469 -10.07 13.30 -8.10
C ARG A 469 -8.74 12.93 -7.47
N SER A 470 -8.77 11.97 -6.54
CA SER A 470 -7.54 11.35 -6.05
C SER A 470 -6.89 10.60 -7.22
N ARG A 471 -5.98 11.24 -7.89
CA ARG A 471 -4.99 10.53 -8.70
C ARG A 471 -3.95 9.98 -7.72
N LYS A 472 -4.12 8.72 -7.35
CA LYS A 472 -3.03 7.95 -6.77
C LYS A 472 -1.98 7.73 -7.85
N VAL A 473 -0.99 8.59 -7.91
CA VAL A 473 0.28 8.27 -8.54
C VAL A 473 1.22 7.88 -7.38
N GLU A 474 1.46 6.59 -7.23
CA GLU A 474 2.51 6.05 -6.35
C GLU A 474 3.87 6.30 -7.03
N ASN A 475 4.31 7.54 -7.11
CA ASN A 475 5.68 7.86 -7.49
C ASN A 475 6.39 8.51 -6.32
N LYS A 476 7.37 7.82 -5.76
CA LYS A 476 8.23 8.29 -4.67
C LYS A 476 9.14 9.46 -5.04
N ASN A 477 9.06 9.96 -6.28
CA ASN A 477 9.90 11.04 -6.82
C ASN A 477 9.24 12.42 -6.80
N PHE A 478 8.19 12.61 -6.00
CA PHE A 478 7.59 13.92 -5.85
C PHE A 478 8.48 14.88 -5.08
N LEU A 479 8.45 16.13 -5.53
CA LEU A 479 9.17 17.22 -4.88
C LEU A 479 8.57 17.49 -3.49
N LYS A 480 9.38 17.34 -2.46
CA LYS A 480 8.97 17.56 -1.07
C LYS A 480 9.31 18.97 -0.59
N ASP A 481 10.20 19.66 -1.29
CA ASP A 481 10.71 20.96 -0.89
C ASP A 481 10.98 21.85 -2.12
N LEU A 482 10.62 23.12 -1.99
CA LEU A 482 10.89 24.18 -2.98
C LEU A 482 12.38 24.39 -3.27
N SER A 483 13.24 24.10 -2.27
CA SER A 483 14.71 24.25 -2.41
C SER A 483 15.32 23.30 -3.44
N SER A 484 14.60 22.27 -3.85
CA SER A 484 15.05 21.29 -4.84
C SER A 484 14.82 21.70 -6.29
N ILE A 485 14.11 22.82 -6.54
CA ILE A 485 13.74 23.30 -7.88
C ILE A 485 14.42 24.62 -8.20
N ASN A 486 15.05 24.69 -9.36
CA ASN A 486 15.64 25.93 -9.88
C ASN A 486 14.88 26.43 -11.12
N PRO A 487 14.79 27.76 -11.35
CA PRO A 487 14.25 28.29 -12.60
C PRO A 487 14.97 27.68 -13.81
N GLY A 488 14.19 27.16 -14.76
CA GLY A 488 14.71 26.45 -15.92
C GLY A 488 14.64 24.93 -15.82
N ASP A 489 14.38 24.35 -14.64
CA ASP A 489 14.23 22.92 -14.47
C ASP A 489 12.99 22.39 -15.20
N PHE A 490 13.12 21.18 -15.78
CA PHE A 490 11.99 20.45 -16.35
C PHE A 490 11.28 19.67 -15.26
N ILE A 491 9.95 19.81 -15.22
CA ILE A 491 9.10 19.28 -14.16
C ILE A 491 7.92 18.56 -14.76
N ILE A 492 7.66 17.35 -14.28
CA ILE A 492 6.48 16.57 -14.63
C ILE A 492 5.37 16.89 -13.63
N HIS A 493 4.26 17.41 -14.12
CA HIS A 493 3.01 17.53 -13.39
C HIS A 493 2.17 16.27 -13.62
N VAL A 494 1.62 15.69 -12.56
CA VAL A 494 0.83 14.44 -12.62
C VAL A 494 -0.30 14.51 -13.64
N ASP A 495 -0.96 15.67 -13.76
CA ASP A 495 -2.14 15.86 -14.61
C ASP A 495 -1.85 16.48 -15.98
N HIS A 496 -0.73 17.18 -16.10
CA HIS A 496 -0.47 18.04 -17.25
C HIS A 496 0.82 17.69 -18.00
N GLY A 497 1.54 16.67 -17.51
CA GLY A 497 2.76 16.21 -18.16
C GLY A 497 3.95 17.14 -17.98
N LEU A 498 4.87 17.14 -18.93
CA LEU A 498 6.16 17.79 -18.87
C LEU A 498 6.06 19.29 -19.15
N GLY A 499 6.37 20.10 -18.14
CA GLY A 499 6.50 21.55 -18.20
C GLY A 499 7.89 22.00 -17.77
N LYS A 500 8.15 23.31 -17.91
CA LYS A 500 9.38 23.99 -17.44
C LYS A 500 9.06 24.94 -16.31
N PHE A 501 9.77 24.84 -15.20
CA PHE A 501 9.62 25.79 -14.10
C PHE A 501 10.25 27.14 -14.46
N ILE A 502 9.49 28.22 -14.32
CA ILE A 502 9.92 29.56 -14.65
C ILE A 502 10.31 30.34 -13.39
N ASN A 503 9.36 30.53 -12.48
CA ASN A 503 9.60 31.24 -11.21
C ASN A 503 8.46 31.00 -10.20
N LEU A 504 8.67 31.50 -8.97
CA LEU A 504 7.61 31.67 -7.99
C LEU A 504 6.91 33.02 -8.20
N THR A 505 5.60 33.05 -8.10
CA THR A 505 4.79 34.25 -8.24
C THR A 505 3.65 34.28 -7.24
N ASN A 506 3.31 35.46 -6.75
CA ASN A 506 2.17 35.62 -5.88
C ASN A 506 0.93 36.02 -6.70
N LEU A 507 -0.09 35.16 -6.68
CA LEU A 507 -1.37 35.44 -7.33
C LEU A 507 -2.42 35.79 -6.28
N LYS A 508 -3.18 36.81 -6.57
CA LYS A 508 -4.34 37.18 -5.76
C LYS A 508 -5.55 36.43 -6.28
N ILE A 509 -6.00 35.45 -5.52
CA ILE A 509 -7.19 34.65 -5.83
C ILE A 509 -8.25 35.00 -4.78
N GLU A 510 -9.39 35.48 -5.24
CA GLU A 510 -10.47 36.05 -4.40
C GLU A 510 -9.95 37.17 -3.47
N ASN A 511 -9.76 36.96 -2.20
CA ASN A 511 -9.24 37.99 -1.28
C ASN A 511 -7.93 37.61 -0.58
N SER A 512 -7.25 36.53 -1.07
CA SER A 512 -6.01 36.03 -0.47
C SER A 512 -4.89 35.98 -1.50
N TYR A 513 -3.64 36.20 -1.05
CA TYR A 513 -2.45 36.00 -1.86
C TYR A 513 -1.97 34.58 -1.70
N HIS A 514 -1.74 33.90 -2.84
CA HIS A 514 -1.20 32.54 -2.89
C HIS A 514 0.14 32.57 -3.62
N GLU A 515 1.14 32.00 -3.00
CA GLU A 515 2.42 31.76 -3.66
C GLU A 515 2.28 30.55 -4.58
N CYS A 516 2.58 30.73 -5.87
CA CYS A 516 2.40 29.71 -6.91
C CYS A 516 3.69 29.50 -7.69
N LEU A 517 3.96 28.25 -8.06
CA LEU A 517 4.94 27.92 -9.09
C LEU A 517 4.33 28.21 -10.47
N MET A 518 5.06 28.97 -11.29
CA MET A 518 4.70 29.17 -12.70
C MET A 518 5.42 28.15 -13.54
N LEU A 519 4.66 27.26 -14.17
CA LEU A 519 5.14 26.24 -15.11
C LEU A 519 4.75 26.64 -16.53
N GLU A 520 5.71 26.59 -17.47
CA GLU A 520 5.50 26.84 -18.88
C GLU A 520 5.41 25.54 -19.67
N TYR A 521 4.42 25.44 -20.54
CA TYR A 521 4.14 24.30 -21.41
C TYR A 521 4.34 24.69 -22.88
N ARG A 522 4.10 23.75 -23.82
CA ARG A 522 4.17 24.02 -25.26
C ARG A 522 3.25 25.20 -25.63
N ASN A 523 3.68 25.99 -26.59
CA ASN A 523 3.00 27.21 -27.08
C ASN A 523 2.95 28.37 -26.05
N ASN A 524 3.85 28.37 -25.06
CA ASN A 524 3.91 29.35 -23.97
C ASN A 524 2.65 29.35 -23.06
N ASP A 525 1.89 28.25 -23.04
CA ASP A 525 0.81 28.07 -22.09
C ASP A 525 1.39 28.04 -20.65
N ARG A 526 0.68 28.62 -19.69
CA ARG A 526 1.16 28.73 -18.30
C ARG A 526 0.20 28.07 -17.33
N LEU A 527 0.75 27.27 -16.44
CA LEU A 527 0.07 26.70 -15.28
C LEU A 527 0.61 27.34 -14.00
N TYR A 528 -0.29 27.77 -13.12
CA TYR A 528 0.07 28.29 -11.82
C TYR A 528 -0.36 27.28 -10.75
N LEU A 529 0.62 26.64 -10.15
CA LEU A 529 0.39 25.62 -9.12
C LEU A 529 0.73 26.23 -7.74
N PRO A 530 -0.23 26.25 -6.78
CA PRO A 530 0.06 26.67 -5.42
C PRO A 530 1.18 25.85 -4.80
N VAL A 531 2.07 26.49 -4.04
CA VAL A 531 3.24 25.81 -3.41
C VAL A 531 2.84 24.69 -2.46
N GLU A 532 1.61 24.72 -1.97
CA GLU A 532 1.03 23.67 -1.13
C GLU A 532 0.80 22.34 -1.89
N ASN A 533 0.84 22.36 -3.22
CA ASN A 533 0.60 21.20 -4.08
C ASN A 533 1.90 20.68 -4.74
N LEU A 534 3.04 20.91 -4.13
CA LEU A 534 4.35 20.45 -4.60
C LEU A 534 4.43 18.93 -4.82
N GLU A 535 3.65 18.16 -4.06
CA GLU A 535 3.53 16.71 -4.23
C GLU A 535 2.92 16.27 -5.56
N MET A 536 2.38 17.19 -6.36
CA MET A 536 1.93 16.90 -7.73
C MET A 536 3.04 17.02 -8.75
N LEU A 537 4.24 17.39 -8.34
CA LEU A 537 5.38 17.64 -9.20
C LEU A 537 6.51 16.64 -8.95
N SER A 538 7.17 16.24 -10.01
CA SER A 538 8.44 15.51 -9.96
C SER A 538 9.46 16.15 -10.89
N LYS A 539 10.74 16.15 -10.47
CA LYS A 539 11.82 16.69 -11.29
C LYS A 539 12.14 15.71 -12.41
N TYR A 540 12.19 16.22 -13.66
CA TYR A 540 12.60 15.45 -14.81
C TYR A 540 14.09 15.64 -15.05
N ASN A 541 14.87 14.59 -14.82
CA ASN A 541 16.31 14.59 -15.07
C ASN A 541 16.58 13.90 -16.41
N SER A 542 17.00 14.67 -17.41
CA SER A 542 17.43 14.14 -18.70
C SER A 542 18.67 14.90 -19.15
N ASP A 543 19.64 14.16 -19.66
CA ASP A 543 20.87 14.70 -20.28
C ASP A 543 20.67 15.14 -21.73
N ASN A 544 19.43 15.11 -22.25
CA ASN A 544 19.13 15.48 -23.63
C ASN A 544 18.77 16.97 -23.78
N GLU A 545 19.49 17.68 -24.65
CA GLU A 545 19.25 19.12 -24.92
C GLU A 545 17.96 19.44 -25.71
N ASN A 546 17.28 18.45 -26.28
CA ASN A 546 16.07 18.63 -27.11
C ASN A 546 14.81 18.07 -26.44
N ILE A 547 14.39 18.69 -25.34
CA ILE A 547 13.16 18.32 -24.64
C ILE A 547 11.97 19.07 -25.22
N ILE A 548 10.94 18.34 -25.64
CA ILE A 548 9.67 18.89 -26.13
C ILE A 548 8.68 18.92 -24.97
N LEU A 549 8.23 20.14 -24.60
CA LEU A 549 7.21 20.33 -23.58
C LEU A 549 5.86 19.78 -24.03
N ASP A 550 5.07 19.28 -23.10
CA ASP A 550 3.70 18.83 -23.35
C ASP A 550 2.75 20.01 -23.59
N LYS A 551 1.60 19.72 -24.20
CA LYS A 551 0.56 20.72 -24.44
C LYS A 551 -0.44 20.67 -23.27
N LEU A 552 -0.68 21.81 -22.64
CA LEU A 552 -1.63 21.92 -21.54
C LEU A 552 -3.05 21.51 -21.99
N GLY A 553 -3.70 20.62 -21.25
CA GLY A 553 -5.05 20.14 -21.56
C GLY A 553 -5.15 19.10 -22.69
N SER A 554 -4.05 18.52 -23.15
CA SER A 554 -4.08 17.40 -24.10
C SER A 554 -4.40 16.08 -23.38
N ASN A 555 -5.19 15.20 -24.05
CA ASN A 555 -5.52 13.86 -23.53
C ASN A 555 -4.39 12.83 -23.75
N VAL A 556 -3.18 13.27 -24.02
CA VAL A 556 -2.04 12.40 -24.40
C VAL A 556 -1.23 11.97 -23.17
N TRP A 557 -1.46 12.62 -22.04
CA TRP A 557 -0.76 12.31 -20.77
C TRP A 557 -1.67 11.59 -19.79
#